data_8a6ccb619e31110d1bf6ca38b87ab656
#
_entry.id   8a6ccb619e31110d1bf6ca38b87ab656
#
_cell.length_a   1.000
_cell.length_b   1.000
_cell.length_c   1.000
_cell.angle_alpha   90.00
_cell.angle_beta   90.00
_cell.angle_gamma   90.00
#
_symmetry.space_group_name_H-M   'P 1'
#
loop_
_entity.id
_entity.type
_entity.pdbx_description
1 polymer ?
#
loop_
_entity_poly.entity_id
_entity_poly.type
_entity_poly.pdbx_seq_one_letter_code
_entity_poly.pdbx_strand_id
1 'polypeptide(L)'
;MLFRSHFRMVFAVAREAGWIPPGTRFEHAQIGLVLGPDGNRLRTRSGDNVQLSDLLQEAVDRARGILVELDAAARFDPAEFGTIAEAVGIGAVKYADLSTARESTYVFDWDRMISFRGNTGPYLQYATTRIRSIFRRADGEAAAGPGAAAARTAGIAITAGPERALALKLLGLGAVLTSVGETAEPHRLCAYLFDVASLFTTFYEECPVLKAEPASLRASRLALCALTLDALTLGLTLLGVPIPARM
;
A
#
# COMPACT_ATOMS: atom_id res chain seq x y z
N MET A 1 -11.30 -19.68 20.63
CA MET A 1 -11.07 -19.46 22.07
C MET A 1 -10.02 -20.38 22.69
N LEU A 2 -9.95 -21.65 22.35
CA LEU A 2 -9.01 -22.64 22.89
C LEU A 2 -7.53 -22.32 22.66
N PHE A 3 -7.14 -21.84 21.47
CA PHE A 3 -5.74 -21.57 21.15
C PHE A 3 -5.10 -20.41 21.96
N ARG A 4 -5.88 -19.37 22.30
CA ARG A 4 -5.36 -18.24 23.10
C ARG A 4 -4.87 -18.67 24.48
N SER A 5 -5.66 -19.52 25.16
CA SER A 5 -5.31 -20.06 26.47
C SER A 5 -4.10 -21.00 26.36
N HIS A 6 -4.05 -21.82 25.31
CA HIS A 6 -2.94 -22.73 25.05
C HIS A 6 -1.61 -21.98 24.90
N PHE A 7 -1.51 -20.98 24.01
CA PHE A 7 -0.28 -20.20 23.83
C PHE A 7 0.14 -19.46 25.09
N ARG A 8 -0.83 -18.92 25.87
CA ARG A 8 -0.51 -18.29 27.17
C ARG A 8 0.13 -19.27 28.13
N MET A 9 -0.37 -20.50 28.21
CA MET A 9 0.22 -21.55 29.05
C MET A 9 1.62 -21.94 28.56
N VAL A 10 1.80 -22.16 27.26
CA VAL A 10 3.11 -22.46 26.65
C VAL A 10 4.14 -21.38 26.96
N PHE A 11 3.77 -20.11 26.81
CA PHE A 11 4.66 -19.00 27.11
C PHE A 11 4.98 -18.89 28.62
N ALA A 12 4.02 -19.19 29.48
CA ALA A 12 4.25 -19.22 30.93
C ALA A 12 5.22 -20.33 31.32
N VAL A 13 5.02 -21.55 30.83
CA VAL A 13 5.93 -22.67 31.06
C VAL A 13 7.32 -22.39 30.53
N ALA A 14 7.46 -21.84 29.34
CA ALA A 14 8.76 -21.52 28.75
C ALA A 14 9.52 -20.44 29.55
N ARG A 15 8.81 -19.48 30.16
CA ARG A 15 9.42 -18.49 31.06
C ARG A 15 9.87 -19.14 32.35
N GLU A 16 9.03 -19.95 32.98
CA GLU A 16 9.34 -20.66 34.23
C GLU A 16 10.53 -21.61 34.05
N ALA A 17 10.62 -22.27 32.90
CA ALA A 17 11.74 -23.14 32.56
C ALA A 17 13.06 -22.39 32.22
N GLY A 18 13.03 -21.05 32.18
CA GLY A 18 14.21 -20.24 31.83
C GLY A 18 14.60 -20.31 30.33
N TRP A 19 13.72 -20.81 29.48
CA TRP A 19 13.99 -20.91 28.03
C TRP A 19 13.84 -19.58 27.29
N ILE A 20 13.16 -18.62 27.91
CA ILE A 20 12.94 -17.30 27.34
C ILE A 20 13.89 -16.29 28.00
N PRO A 21 14.78 -15.65 27.25
CA PRO A 21 15.65 -14.61 27.80
C PRO A 21 14.85 -13.46 28.42
N PRO A 22 15.33 -12.84 29.50
CA PRO A 22 14.71 -11.65 30.10
C PRO A 22 14.53 -10.54 29.03
N GLY A 23 13.37 -9.88 29.05
CA GLY A 23 13.03 -8.80 28.10
C GLY A 23 12.48 -9.27 26.74
N THR A 24 12.49 -10.57 26.45
CA THR A 24 11.87 -11.09 25.21
C THR A 24 10.35 -11.00 25.28
N ARG A 25 9.74 -10.32 24.29
CA ARG A 25 8.30 -10.21 24.14
C ARG A 25 7.77 -11.40 23.34
N PHE A 26 6.82 -12.14 23.93
CA PHE A 26 6.04 -13.18 23.25
C PHE A 26 4.58 -12.78 23.21
N GLU A 27 4.00 -12.77 22.03
CA GLU A 27 2.64 -12.35 21.83
C GLU A 27 1.92 -13.29 20.84
N HIS A 28 0.70 -13.66 21.17
CA HIS A 28 -0.20 -14.37 20.26
C HIS A 28 -1.15 -13.36 19.61
N ALA A 29 -0.88 -13.04 18.35
CA ALA A 29 -1.75 -12.21 17.54
C ALA A 29 -2.95 -13.04 17.03
N GLN A 30 -4.17 -12.62 17.39
CA GLN A 30 -5.40 -13.22 16.87
C GLN A 30 -5.67 -12.75 15.46
N ILE A 31 -6.19 -13.64 14.62
CA ILE A 31 -6.66 -13.33 13.26
C ILE A 31 -8.13 -13.71 13.10
N GLY A 32 -8.87 -12.93 12.35
CA GLY A 32 -10.24 -13.20 11.96
C GLY A 32 -10.34 -14.27 10.88
N LEU A 33 -11.55 -14.47 10.38
CA LEU A 33 -11.82 -15.43 9.30
C LEU A 33 -11.96 -14.68 7.97
N VAL A 34 -11.51 -15.33 6.90
CA VAL A 34 -11.82 -14.92 5.54
C VAL A 34 -13.01 -15.74 5.06
N LEU A 35 -14.08 -15.05 4.66
CA LEU A 35 -15.32 -15.66 4.19
C LEU A 35 -15.44 -15.46 2.68
N GLY A 36 -16.12 -16.39 2.03
CA GLY A 36 -16.57 -16.23 0.66
C GLY A 36 -17.77 -15.26 0.56
N PRO A 37 -18.21 -14.92 -0.67
CA PRO A 37 -19.36 -14.03 -0.89
C PRO A 37 -20.67 -14.58 -0.28
N ASP A 38 -20.75 -15.88 -0.05
CA ASP A 38 -21.87 -16.57 0.59
C ASP A 38 -21.86 -16.49 2.14
N GLY A 39 -20.87 -15.80 2.71
CA GLY A 39 -20.69 -15.68 4.17
C GLY A 39 -20.14 -16.94 4.84
N ASN A 40 -19.80 -17.97 4.08
CA ASN A 40 -19.17 -19.19 4.57
C ASN A 40 -17.63 -19.11 4.43
N ARG A 41 -16.91 -20.05 5.03
CA ARG A 41 -15.47 -20.16 4.82
C ARG A 41 -15.17 -20.31 3.34
N LEU A 42 -14.13 -19.62 2.88
CA LEU A 42 -13.71 -19.63 1.48
C LEU A 42 -13.47 -21.08 1.01
N ARG A 43 -14.22 -21.51 -0.02
CA ARG A 43 -14.14 -22.84 -0.62
C ARG A 43 -14.13 -22.72 -2.14
N THR A 44 -13.57 -23.72 -2.82
CA THR A 44 -13.73 -23.86 -4.27
C THR A 44 -15.18 -24.19 -4.64
N ARG A 45 -15.53 -24.04 -5.92
CA ARG A 45 -16.85 -24.48 -6.43
C ARG A 45 -17.12 -25.98 -6.25
N SER A 46 -16.06 -26.79 -6.17
CA SER A 46 -16.11 -28.23 -5.86
C SER A 46 -16.32 -28.54 -4.37
N GLY A 47 -16.30 -27.52 -3.50
CA GLY A 47 -16.44 -27.70 -2.05
C GLY A 47 -15.12 -27.94 -1.32
N ASP A 48 -13.98 -28.01 -2.04
CA ASP A 48 -12.66 -28.17 -1.48
C ASP A 48 -12.11 -26.83 -0.93
N ASN A 49 -11.10 -26.91 -0.09
CA ASN A 49 -10.40 -25.69 0.37
C ASN A 49 -9.67 -25.04 -0.80
N VAL A 50 -9.81 -23.73 -0.95
CA VAL A 50 -9.05 -22.94 -1.95
C VAL A 50 -7.58 -23.01 -1.59
N GLN A 51 -6.73 -23.43 -2.53
CA GLN A 51 -5.30 -23.34 -2.35
C GLN A 51 -4.85 -21.87 -2.53
N LEU A 52 -3.90 -21.43 -1.70
CA LEU A 52 -3.39 -20.06 -1.78
C LEU A 52 -2.76 -19.78 -3.14
N SER A 53 -2.07 -20.76 -3.74
CA SER A 53 -1.49 -20.67 -5.09
C SER A 53 -2.53 -20.29 -6.14
N ASP A 54 -3.70 -20.98 -6.11
CA ASP A 54 -4.75 -20.77 -7.09
C ASP A 54 -5.41 -19.40 -6.91
N LEU A 55 -5.57 -18.98 -5.66
CA LEU A 55 -6.09 -17.65 -5.34
C LEU A 55 -5.14 -16.55 -5.82
N LEU A 56 -3.84 -16.71 -5.64
CA LEU A 56 -2.85 -15.73 -6.12
C LEU A 56 -2.80 -15.71 -7.65
N GLN A 57 -2.89 -16.87 -8.32
CA GLN A 57 -2.92 -16.93 -9.78
C GLN A 57 -4.18 -16.26 -10.33
N GLU A 58 -5.35 -16.52 -9.77
CA GLU A 58 -6.61 -15.86 -10.13
C GLU A 58 -6.51 -14.33 -9.98
N ALA A 59 -5.84 -13.84 -8.92
CA ALA A 59 -5.60 -12.42 -8.72
C ALA A 59 -4.76 -11.80 -9.85
N VAL A 60 -3.71 -12.51 -10.28
CA VAL A 60 -2.85 -12.08 -11.39
C VAL A 60 -3.63 -12.05 -12.71
N ASP A 61 -4.43 -13.08 -12.97
CA ASP A 61 -5.21 -13.17 -14.22
C ASP A 61 -6.29 -12.08 -14.28
N ARG A 62 -6.97 -11.80 -13.18
CA ARG A 62 -7.91 -10.68 -13.08
C ARG A 62 -7.24 -9.32 -13.23
N ALA A 63 -6.09 -9.11 -12.58
CA ALA A 63 -5.32 -7.88 -12.73
C ALA A 63 -4.90 -7.67 -14.18
N ARG A 64 -4.48 -8.74 -14.86
CA ARG A 64 -4.16 -8.72 -16.29
C ARG A 64 -5.35 -8.28 -17.13
N GLY A 65 -6.55 -8.82 -16.88
CA GLY A 65 -7.78 -8.44 -17.56
C GLY A 65 -8.08 -6.93 -17.44
N ILE A 66 -8.05 -6.41 -16.21
CA ILE A 66 -8.31 -4.98 -15.96
C ILE A 66 -7.23 -4.09 -16.62
N LEU A 67 -5.97 -4.48 -16.56
CA LEU A 67 -4.89 -3.73 -17.23
C LEU A 67 -5.07 -3.71 -18.76
N VAL A 68 -5.61 -4.76 -19.35
CA VAL A 68 -5.98 -4.78 -20.78
C VAL A 68 -7.11 -3.79 -21.06
N GLU A 69 -8.16 -3.78 -20.25
CA GLU A 69 -9.29 -2.84 -20.39
C GLU A 69 -8.84 -1.37 -20.24
N LEU A 70 -7.80 -1.11 -19.45
CA LEU A 70 -7.20 0.22 -19.28
C LEU A 70 -6.19 0.58 -20.40
N ASP A 71 -6.13 -0.21 -21.46
CA ASP A 71 -5.23 -0.02 -22.63
C ASP A 71 -3.73 -0.02 -22.25
N ALA A 72 -3.39 -0.64 -21.11
CA ALA A 72 -2.03 -0.72 -20.65
C ALA A 72 -1.21 -1.72 -21.47
N ALA A 73 -1.84 -2.78 -21.99
CA ALA A 73 -1.16 -3.82 -22.75
C ALA A 73 -0.42 -3.30 -24.00
N ALA A 74 -0.95 -2.23 -24.63
CA ALA A 74 -0.32 -1.62 -25.81
C ALA A 74 0.90 -0.74 -25.47
N ARG A 75 1.13 -0.44 -24.18
CA ARG A 75 2.21 0.47 -23.72
C ARG A 75 3.45 -0.24 -23.24
N PHE A 76 3.38 -1.55 -23.02
CA PHE A 76 4.44 -2.35 -22.41
C PHE A 76 4.76 -3.57 -23.27
N ASP A 77 6.02 -4.02 -23.24
CA ASP A 77 6.33 -5.33 -23.81
C ASP A 77 5.67 -6.45 -22.98
N PRO A 78 5.47 -7.66 -23.57
CA PRO A 78 4.74 -8.73 -22.90
C PRO A 78 5.34 -9.18 -21.55
N ALA A 79 6.67 -9.12 -21.38
CA ALA A 79 7.33 -9.52 -20.16
C ALA A 79 7.15 -8.46 -19.06
N GLU A 80 7.30 -7.18 -19.40
CA GLU A 80 7.02 -6.07 -18.49
C GLU A 80 5.55 -6.06 -18.07
N PHE A 81 4.63 -6.27 -19.02
CA PHE A 81 3.19 -6.35 -18.74
C PHE A 81 2.85 -7.50 -17.79
N GLY A 82 3.48 -8.68 -17.98
CA GLY A 82 3.34 -9.81 -17.06
C GLY A 82 3.78 -9.47 -15.64
N THR A 83 4.95 -8.83 -15.50
CA THR A 83 5.48 -8.38 -14.20
C THR A 83 4.57 -7.36 -13.51
N ILE A 84 3.99 -6.43 -14.27
CA ILE A 84 3.03 -5.44 -13.75
C ILE A 84 1.76 -6.16 -13.26
N ALA A 85 1.20 -7.09 -14.05
CA ALA A 85 0.00 -7.82 -13.69
C ALA A 85 0.21 -8.66 -12.41
N GLU A 86 1.36 -9.30 -12.27
CA GLU A 86 1.74 -10.04 -11.06
C GLU A 86 1.84 -9.10 -9.85
N ALA A 87 2.55 -7.98 -9.98
CA ALA A 87 2.68 -6.99 -8.92
C ALA A 87 1.33 -6.43 -8.46
N VAL A 88 0.41 -6.17 -9.40
CA VAL A 88 -0.94 -5.65 -9.11
C VAL A 88 -1.79 -6.72 -8.47
N GLY A 89 -1.85 -7.94 -9.01
CA GLY A 89 -2.69 -9.01 -8.51
C GLY A 89 -2.28 -9.46 -7.11
N ILE A 90 -1.00 -9.81 -6.91
CA ILE A 90 -0.47 -10.20 -5.60
C ILE A 90 -0.56 -9.03 -4.60
N GLY A 91 -0.26 -7.82 -5.06
CA GLY A 91 -0.37 -6.61 -4.25
C GLY A 91 -1.80 -6.36 -3.76
N ALA A 92 -2.80 -6.61 -4.60
CA ALA A 92 -4.22 -6.46 -4.24
C ALA A 92 -4.63 -7.43 -3.11
N VAL A 93 -4.26 -8.71 -3.21
CA VAL A 93 -4.55 -9.71 -2.17
C VAL A 93 -3.87 -9.37 -0.85
N LYS A 94 -2.56 -9.09 -0.88
CA LYS A 94 -1.80 -8.69 0.32
C LYS A 94 -2.40 -7.47 1.01
N TYR A 95 -2.71 -6.44 0.22
CA TYR A 95 -3.27 -5.21 0.76
C TYR A 95 -4.67 -5.40 1.34
N ALA A 96 -5.52 -6.17 0.68
CA ALA A 96 -6.88 -6.46 1.15
C ALA A 96 -6.86 -7.14 2.53
N ASP A 97 -5.98 -8.13 2.70
CA ASP A 97 -5.81 -8.82 3.99
C ASP A 97 -5.26 -7.86 5.06
N LEU A 98 -4.18 -7.12 4.75
CA LEU A 98 -3.52 -6.23 5.71
C LEU A 98 -4.32 -4.96 6.03
N SER A 99 -5.23 -4.52 5.15
CA SER A 99 -6.08 -3.35 5.37
C SER A 99 -7.29 -3.61 6.27
N THR A 100 -7.57 -4.87 6.54
CA THR A 100 -8.61 -5.28 7.48
C THR A 100 -8.01 -5.41 8.89
N ALA A 101 -8.74 -4.94 9.91
CA ALA A 101 -8.31 -5.16 11.28
C ALA A 101 -8.18 -6.69 11.53
N ARG A 102 -7.00 -7.14 11.93
CA ARG A 102 -6.63 -8.58 11.96
C ARG A 102 -7.58 -9.48 12.75
N GLU A 103 -8.28 -8.95 13.74
CA GLU A 103 -9.26 -9.71 14.53
C GLU A 103 -10.66 -9.76 13.88
N SER A 104 -10.88 -8.95 12.85
CA SER A 104 -12.14 -8.86 12.14
C SER A 104 -12.27 -9.95 11.10
N THR A 105 -13.47 -10.48 10.98
CA THR A 105 -13.83 -11.32 9.85
C THR A 105 -14.19 -10.44 8.66
N TYR A 106 -13.70 -10.77 7.47
CA TYR A 106 -14.06 -10.06 6.25
C TYR A 106 -14.51 -11.00 5.13
N VAL A 107 -15.32 -10.45 4.24
CA VAL A 107 -15.77 -11.16 3.03
C VAL A 107 -14.77 -10.88 1.91
N PHE A 108 -14.28 -11.96 1.30
CA PHE A 108 -13.41 -11.90 0.15
C PHE A 108 -14.21 -11.48 -1.09
N ASP A 109 -13.83 -10.35 -1.69
CA ASP A 109 -14.52 -9.76 -2.83
C ASP A 109 -13.49 -9.34 -3.89
N TRP A 110 -13.46 -10.05 -5.01
CA TRP A 110 -12.53 -9.82 -6.09
C TRP A 110 -12.64 -8.41 -6.68
N ASP A 111 -13.86 -7.96 -6.99
CA ASP A 111 -14.08 -6.69 -7.69
C ASP A 111 -13.63 -5.51 -6.84
N ARG A 112 -13.85 -5.62 -5.53
CA ARG A 112 -13.36 -4.63 -4.57
C ARG A 112 -11.85 -4.65 -4.44
N MET A 113 -11.21 -5.82 -4.34
CA MET A 113 -9.77 -5.95 -4.08
C MET A 113 -8.90 -5.43 -5.22
N ILE A 114 -9.30 -5.70 -6.47
CA ILE A 114 -8.53 -5.35 -7.68
C ILE A 114 -8.90 -3.95 -8.21
N SER A 115 -9.87 -3.29 -7.59
CA SER A 115 -10.30 -1.96 -7.98
C SER A 115 -9.16 -0.94 -7.88
N PHE A 116 -9.04 -0.08 -8.90
CA PHE A 116 -8.19 1.12 -8.88
C PHE A 116 -8.86 2.32 -8.18
N ARG A 117 -9.91 2.08 -7.41
CA ARG A 117 -10.66 3.10 -6.65
C ARG A 117 -10.84 2.64 -5.21
N GLY A 118 -10.84 3.62 -4.29
CA GLY A 118 -11.02 3.36 -2.87
C GLY A 118 -9.75 2.84 -2.19
N ASN A 119 -9.90 2.30 -1.00
CA ASN A 119 -8.79 1.83 -0.17
C ASN A 119 -8.32 0.43 -0.62
N THR A 120 -7.53 0.38 -1.69
CA THR A 120 -7.04 -0.85 -2.34
C THR A 120 -5.55 -0.78 -2.66
N GLY A 121 -4.91 -1.95 -2.79
CA GLY A 121 -3.51 -2.04 -3.22
C GLY A 121 -3.26 -1.39 -4.57
N PRO A 122 -4.03 -1.75 -5.63
CA PRO A 122 -3.88 -1.16 -6.96
C PRO A 122 -4.04 0.37 -7.00
N TYR A 123 -4.94 0.94 -6.19
CA TYR A 123 -5.07 2.38 -6.06
C TYR A 123 -3.79 3.05 -5.55
N LEU A 124 -3.17 2.49 -4.51
CA LEU A 124 -1.92 3.03 -3.97
C LEU A 124 -0.73 2.83 -4.90
N GLN A 125 -0.65 1.67 -5.58
CA GLN A 125 0.33 1.42 -6.63
C GLN A 125 0.20 2.44 -7.76
N TYR A 126 -1.03 2.69 -8.23
CA TYR A 126 -1.31 3.70 -9.25
C TYR A 126 -0.94 5.12 -8.77
N ALA A 127 -1.25 5.48 -7.52
CA ALA A 127 -0.85 6.77 -6.97
C ALA A 127 0.67 6.98 -7.00
N THR A 128 1.45 5.96 -6.62
CA THR A 128 2.93 6.03 -6.69
C THR A 128 3.44 6.17 -8.11
N THR A 129 2.88 5.41 -9.07
CA THR A 129 3.31 5.50 -10.48
C THR A 129 2.92 6.84 -11.10
N ARG A 130 1.80 7.42 -10.70
CA ARG A 130 1.37 8.77 -11.10
C ARG A 130 2.35 9.84 -10.62
N ILE A 131 2.78 9.77 -9.34
CA ILE A 131 3.78 10.70 -8.81
C ILE A 131 5.11 10.55 -9.57
N ARG A 132 5.57 9.33 -9.83
CA ARG A 132 6.76 9.07 -10.64
C ARG A 132 6.64 9.69 -12.05
N SER A 133 5.44 9.70 -12.64
CA SER A 133 5.22 10.31 -13.94
C SER A 133 5.35 11.84 -13.93
N ILE A 134 5.07 12.50 -12.78
CA ILE A 134 5.29 13.94 -12.62
C ILE A 134 6.79 14.25 -12.76
N PHE A 135 7.64 13.47 -12.09
CA PHE A 135 9.09 13.65 -12.18
C PHE A 135 9.62 13.37 -13.58
N ARG A 136 9.17 12.29 -14.25
CA ARG A 136 9.54 12.03 -15.65
C ARG A 136 9.20 13.20 -16.57
N ARG A 137 8.04 13.84 -16.39
CA ARG A 137 7.66 15.04 -17.16
C ARG A 137 8.47 16.27 -16.78
N ALA A 138 8.85 16.41 -15.52
CA ALA A 138 9.71 17.51 -15.04
C ALA A 138 11.14 17.43 -15.61
N ASP A 139 11.65 16.21 -15.79
CA ASP A 139 13.03 15.91 -16.21
C ASP A 139 13.18 15.67 -17.73
N GLY A 140 12.10 15.84 -18.52
CA GLY A 140 12.13 15.58 -19.95
C GLY A 140 12.33 14.12 -20.34
N GLU A 141 11.57 13.20 -19.68
CA GLU A 141 11.53 11.74 -19.89
C GLU A 141 12.72 10.93 -19.36
N ALA A 142 13.74 11.52 -18.76
CA ALA A 142 14.80 10.75 -18.10
C ALA A 142 14.26 10.05 -16.84
N ALA A 143 14.15 8.73 -16.88
CA ALA A 143 13.75 7.92 -15.74
C ALA A 143 14.72 8.10 -14.58
N ALA A 144 14.26 8.44 -13.38
CA ALA A 144 15.04 8.72 -12.18
C ALA A 144 16.04 9.90 -12.34
N GLY A 145 15.65 10.93 -13.07
CA GLY A 145 16.47 12.11 -13.30
C GLY A 145 16.76 12.94 -12.04
N PRO A 146 17.64 13.92 -12.17
CA PRO A 146 18.05 14.81 -11.07
C PRO A 146 16.88 15.56 -10.41
N GLY A 147 15.72 15.68 -11.06
CA GLY A 147 14.55 16.38 -10.53
C GLY A 147 13.99 15.79 -9.25
N ALA A 148 13.88 14.47 -9.13
CA ALA A 148 13.41 13.83 -7.90
C ALA A 148 14.43 13.97 -6.76
N ALA A 149 15.74 13.88 -7.05
CA ALA A 149 16.80 14.08 -6.06
C ALA A 149 16.88 15.54 -5.62
N ALA A 150 16.86 16.48 -6.57
CA ALA A 150 16.86 17.92 -6.29
C ALA A 150 15.59 18.35 -5.53
N ALA A 151 14.44 17.77 -5.85
CA ALA A 151 13.19 18.03 -5.13
C ALA A 151 13.27 17.67 -3.65
N ARG A 152 13.96 16.56 -3.28
CA ARG A 152 14.12 16.17 -1.87
C ARG A 152 14.93 17.17 -1.04
N THR A 153 15.75 17.97 -1.65
CA THR A 153 16.59 18.98 -0.97
C THR A 153 15.99 20.38 -1.00
N ALA A 154 14.92 20.59 -1.77
CA ALA A 154 14.25 21.87 -1.86
C ALA A 154 13.43 22.16 -0.59
N GLY A 155 13.41 23.43 -0.18
CA GLY A 155 12.55 23.88 0.92
C GLY A 155 11.07 23.82 0.53
N ILE A 156 10.22 23.49 1.49
CA ILE A 156 8.76 23.45 1.30
C ILE A 156 8.15 24.71 1.90
N ALA A 157 7.47 25.49 1.06
CA ALA A 157 6.67 26.65 1.44
C ALA A 157 5.18 26.30 1.22
N ILE A 158 4.38 26.41 2.26
CA ILE A 158 2.95 26.11 2.21
C ILE A 158 2.20 27.40 1.86
N THR A 159 1.55 27.43 0.72
CA THR A 159 0.81 28.58 0.19
C THR A 159 -0.70 28.32 0.01
N ALA A 160 -1.11 27.05 0.01
CA ALA A 160 -2.48 26.63 -0.23
C ALA A 160 -2.98 25.61 0.81
N GLY A 161 -4.30 25.52 0.97
CA GLY A 161 -4.95 24.58 1.89
C GLY A 161 -4.60 23.12 1.62
N PRO A 162 -4.70 22.63 0.37
CA PRO A 162 -4.34 21.25 0.03
C PRO A 162 -2.87 20.91 0.32
N GLU A 163 -1.93 21.85 0.07
CA GLU A 163 -0.52 21.66 0.43
C GLU A 163 -0.36 21.46 1.93
N ARG A 164 -1.05 22.27 2.72
CA ARG A 164 -1.02 22.19 4.19
C ARG A 164 -1.60 20.86 4.69
N ALA A 165 -2.74 20.44 4.16
CA ALA A 165 -3.39 19.20 4.56
C ALA A 165 -2.49 17.99 4.30
N LEU A 166 -1.89 17.91 3.11
CA LEU A 166 -0.96 16.85 2.75
C LEU A 166 0.30 16.87 3.62
N ALA A 167 0.92 18.04 3.81
CA ALA A 167 2.12 18.17 4.63
C ALA A 167 1.89 17.74 6.08
N LEU A 168 0.77 18.16 6.70
CA LEU A 168 0.41 17.74 8.05
C LEU A 168 0.19 16.23 8.16
N LYS A 169 -0.42 15.62 7.14
CA LYS A 169 -0.60 14.16 7.12
C LYS A 169 0.75 13.44 7.04
N LEU A 170 1.66 13.91 6.17
CA LEU A 170 2.99 13.31 6.02
C LEU A 170 3.82 13.32 7.32
N LEU A 171 3.70 14.36 8.13
CA LEU A 171 4.37 14.44 9.44
C LEU A 171 3.93 13.32 10.40
N GLY A 172 2.75 12.74 10.21
CA GLY A 172 2.22 11.66 11.04
C GLY A 172 2.84 10.27 10.80
N LEU A 173 3.66 10.08 9.75
CA LEU A 173 4.17 8.76 9.36
C LEU A 173 4.91 8.06 10.49
N GLY A 174 5.82 8.76 11.16
CA GLY A 174 6.61 8.17 12.25
C GLY A 174 5.74 7.63 13.39
N ALA A 175 4.74 8.38 13.80
CA ALA A 175 3.82 7.96 14.86
C ALA A 175 3.00 6.72 14.46
N VAL A 176 2.55 6.67 13.18
CA VAL A 176 1.83 5.49 12.65
C VAL A 176 2.73 4.26 12.65
N LEU A 177 3.98 4.38 12.17
CA LEU A 177 4.93 3.26 12.14
C LEU A 177 5.23 2.74 13.55
N THR A 178 5.45 3.63 14.51
CA THR A 178 5.65 3.26 15.93
C THR A 178 4.43 2.50 16.44
N SER A 179 3.22 3.03 16.23
CA SER A 179 1.98 2.38 16.68
C SER A 179 1.82 0.99 16.06
N VAL A 180 2.07 0.83 14.75
CA VAL A 180 1.99 -0.48 14.08
C VAL A 180 3.02 -1.46 14.63
N GLY A 181 4.25 -1.00 14.90
CA GLY A 181 5.30 -1.82 15.52
C GLY A 181 4.93 -2.31 16.92
N GLU A 182 4.22 -1.49 17.70
CA GLU A 182 3.77 -1.84 19.04
C GLU A 182 2.55 -2.76 19.06
N THR A 183 1.58 -2.52 18.17
CA THR A 183 0.28 -3.21 18.21
C THR A 183 0.19 -4.39 17.23
N ALA A 184 1.11 -4.52 16.27
CA ALA A 184 1.03 -5.45 15.15
C ALA A 184 -0.32 -5.32 14.37
N GLU A 185 -0.75 -4.07 14.13
CA GLU A 185 -2.00 -3.73 13.44
C GLU A 185 -1.72 -3.03 12.10
N PRO A 186 -1.34 -3.77 11.04
CA PRO A 186 -0.95 -3.19 9.75
C PRO A 186 -2.07 -2.38 9.07
N HIS A 187 -3.33 -2.64 9.39
CA HIS A 187 -4.46 -1.87 8.85
C HIS A 187 -4.39 -0.37 9.17
N ARG A 188 -3.71 0.03 10.25
CA ARG A 188 -3.45 1.44 10.57
C ARG A 188 -2.53 2.10 9.54
N LEU A 189 -1.49 1.37 9.09
CA LEU A 189 -0.61 1.85 8.03
C LEU A 189 -1.38 1.92 6.71
N CYS A 190 -2.18 0.90 6.37
CA CYS A 190 -3.01 0.92 5.16
C CYS A 190 -3.94 2.13 5.12
N ALA A 191 -4.66 2.41 6.20
CA ALA A 191 -5.53 3.58 6.32
C ALA A 191 -4.75 4.89 6.16
N TYR A 192 -3.58 5.00 6.80
CA TYR A 192 -2.71 6.15 6.67
C TYR A 192 -2.26 6.39 5.23
N LEU A 193 -1.80 5.35 4.51
CA LEU A 193 -1.36 5.45 3.13
C LEU A 193 -2.50 5.85 2.18
N PHE A 194 -3.69 5.33 2.42
CA PHE A 194 -4.89 5.72 1.66
C PHE A 194 -5.23 7.19 1.86
N ASP A 195 -5.17 7.69 3.09
CA ASP A 195 -5.40 9.11 3.38
C ASP A 195 -4.34 10.01 2.70
N VAL A 196 -3.05 9.58 2.74
CA VAL A 196 -1.96 10.30 2.06
C VAL A 196 -2.22 10.36 0.55
N ALA A 197 -2.59 9.26 -0.07
CA ALA A 197 -2.87 9.20 -1.51
C ALA A 197 -4.10 10.03 -1.89
N SER A 198 -5.12 10.05 -1.04
CA SER A 198 -6.34 10.86 -1.24
C SER A 198 -6.04 12.36 -1.14
N LEU A 199 -5.30 12.78 -0.12
CA LEU A 199 -4.87 14.17 0.03
C LEU A 199 -3.91 14.60 -1.08
N PHE A 200 -3.06 13.70 -1.55
CA PHE A 200 -2.21 13.97 -2.71
C PHE A 200 -3.05 14.19 -3.97
N THR A 201 -4.12 13.44 -4.18
CA THR A 201 -5.01 13.63 -5.32
C THR A 201 -5.63 15.03 -5.30
N THR A 202 -6.18 15.46 -4.16
CA THR A 202 -6.73 16.81 -3.98
C THR A 202 -5.64 17.89 -4.22
N PHE A 203 -4.46 17.71 -3.64
CA PHE A 203 -3.34 18.62 -3.86
C PHE A 203 -2.97 18.73 -5.35
N TYR A 204 -2.88 17.61 -6.05
CA TYR A 204 -2.49 17.59 -7.46
C TYR A 204 -3.54 18.22 -8.39
N GLU A 205 -4.82 18.09 -8.05
CA GLU A 205 -5.93 18.66 -8.81
C GLU A 205 -6.06 20.17 -8.60
N GLU A 206 -5.91 20.64 -7.36
CA GLU A 206 -6.11 22.05 -7.02
C GLU A 206 -4.83 22.89 -7.12
N CYS A 207 -3.65 22.27 -7.02
CA CYS A 207 -2.36 22.97 -7.02
C CYS A 207 -1.52 22.59 -8.24
N PRO A 208 -1.45 23.42 -9.30
CA PRO A 208 -0.57 23.15 -10.45
C PRO A 208 0.87 22.91 -9.99
N VAL A 209 1.44 21.74 -10.30
CA VAL A 209 2.82 21.40 -9.90
C VAL A 209 3.82 21.88 -10.96
N LEU A 210 3.73 21.33 -12.17
CA LEU A 210 4.71 21.61 -13.22
C LEU A 210 4.60 23.03 -13.82
N LYS A 211 3.39 23.60 -13.75
CA LYS A 211 3.10 24.96 -14.25
C LYS A 211 3.08 26.02 -13.15
N ALA A 212 3.54 25.66 -11.94
CA ALA A 212 3.57 26.62 -10.82
C ALA A 212 4.60 27.74 -11.07
N GLU A 213 4.20 28.95 -10.76
CA GLU A 213 5.05 30.14 -10.77
C GLU A 213 4.93 30.88 -9.42
N PRO A 214 6.01 31.41 -8.90
CA PRO A 214 7.38 31.42 -9.44
C PRO A 214 8.08 30.04 -9.35
N ALA A 215 9.28 29.92 -9.91
CA ALA A 215 10.06 28.66 -9.91
C ALA A 215 10.29 28.09 -8.49
N SER A 216 10.36 28.94 -7.46
CA SER A 216 10.45 28.52 -6.05
C SER A 216 9.19 27.78 -5.58
N LEU A 217 8.00 28.20 -6.00
CA LEU A 217 6.75 27.50 -5.71
C LEU A 217 6.70 26.15 -6.40
N ARG A 218 7.14 26.07 -7.67
CA ARG A 218 7.27 24.81 -8.39
C ARG A 218 8.21 23.84 -7.69
N ALA A 219 9.36 24.30 -7.25
CA ALA A 219 10.33 23.49 -6.49
C ALA A 219 9.73 22.98 -5.17
N SER A 220 9.02 23.82 -4.42
CA SER A 220 8.30 23.46 -3.20
C SER A 220 7.26 22.37 -3.44
N ARG A 221 6.43 22.50 -4.49
CA ARG A 221 5.41 21.50 -4.84
C ARG A 221 6.01 20.18 -5.30
N LEU A 222 7.12 20.22 -6.04
CA LEU A 222 7.87 19.02 -6.38
C LEU A 222 8.46 18.35 -5.14
N ALA A 223 8.96 19.13 -4.16
CA ALA A 223 9.44 18.60 -2.89
C ALA A 223 8.32 17.86 -2.13
N LEU A 224 7.11 18.41 -2.11
CA LEU A 224 5.95 17.76 -1.50
C LEU A 224 5.55 16.47 -2.24
N CYS A 225 5.63 16.45 -3.59
CA CYS A 225 5.48 15.24 -4.38
C CYS A 225 6.53 14.18 -4.03
N ALA A 226 7.80 14.55 -3.86
CA ALA A 226 8.88 13.63 -3.50
C ALA A 226 8.66 12.99 -2.13
N LEU A 227 8.32 13.79 -1.11
CA LEU A 227 8.01 13.28 0.22
C LEU A 227 6.79 12.34 0.21
N THR A 228 5.77 12.66 -0.58
CA THR A 228 4.61 11.80 -0.73
C THR A 228 4.98 10.46 -1.36
N LEU A 229 5.80 10.50 -2.42
CA LEU A 229 6.31 9.28 -3.08
C LEU A 229 7.12 8.42 -2.11
N ASP A 230 7.99 9.05 -1.32
CA ASP A 230 8.84 8.35 -0.37
C ASP A 230 7.98 7.70 0.76
N ALA A 231 6.98 8.41 1.28
CA ALA A 231 6.06 7.88 2.29
C ALA A 231 5.23 6.69 1.77
N LEU A 232 4.64 6.81 0.57
CA LEU A 232 3.87 5.73 -0.05
C LEU A 232 4.76 4.53 -0.39
N THR A 233 5.96 4.77 -0.93
CA THR A 233 6.92 3.72 -1.27
C THR A 233 7.38 2.96 -0.03
N LEU A 234 7.77 3.67 1.03
CA LEU A 234 8.15 3.06 2.30
C LEU A 234 7.01 2.24 2.89
N GLY A 235 5.82 2.81 2.98
CA GLY A 235 4.66 2.13 3.55
C GLY A 235 4.27 0.87 2.79
N LEU A 236 4.20 0.91 1.45
CA LEU A 236 3.90 -0.27 0.63
C LEU A 236 5.01 -1.33 0.74
N THR A 237 6.28 -0.91 0.81
CA THR A 237 7.41 -1.83 1.02
C THR A 237 7.31 -2.55 2.37
N LEU A 238 6.98 -1.83 3.45
CA LEU A 238 6.76 -2.41 4.78
C LEU A 238 5.59 -3.40 4.81
N LEU A 239 4.55 -3.15 4.01
CA LEU A 239 3.42 -4.08 3.82
C LEU A 239 3.75 -5.26 2.88
N GLY A 240 4.94 -5.29 2.29
CA GLY A 240 5.33 -6.31 1.31
C GLY A 240 4.51 -6.24 0.01
N VAL A 241 3.92 -5.08 -0.30
CA VAL A 241 3.18 -4.82 -1.55
C VAL A 241 4.15 -4.34 -2.61
N PRO A 242 4.34 -5.08 -3.71
CA PRO A 242 5.25 -4.67 -4.78
C PRO A 242 4.75 -3.43 -5.50
N ILE A 243 5.67 -2.58 -5.95
CA ILE A 243 5.35 -1.32 -6.61
C ILE A 243 5.94 -1.35 -8.02
N PRO A 244 5.11 -1.46 -9.08
CA PRO A 244 5.60 -1.42 -10.44
C PRO A 244 6.23 -0.04 -10.76
N ALA A 245 7.22 -0.02 -11.65
CA ALA A 245 7.87 1.22 -12.05
C ALA A 245 6.92 2.14 -12.84
N ARG A 246 6.03 1.51 -13.63
CA ARG A 246 5.01 2.15 -14.47
C ARG A 246 3.72 1.30 -14.45
N MET A 247 2.61 1.95 -14.72
CA MET A 247 1.29 1.33 -14.93
C MET A 247 0.55 2.05 -16.04
#